data_5b920fd77edc936d52a80885e478551d
#
_entry.id   5b920fd77edc936d52a80885e478551d
#
_cell.length_a   1.000
_cell.length_b   1.000
_cell.length_c   1.000
_cell.angle_alpha   90.00
_cell.angle_beta   90.00
_cell.angle_gamma   90.00
#
_symmetry.space_group_name_H-M   'P 1'
#
loop_
_entity.id
_entity.type
_entity.pdbx_description
1 polymer ?
#
loop_
_entity_poly.entity_id
_entity_poly.type
_entity_poly.pdbx_seq_one_letter_code
_entity_poly.pdbx_strand_id
1 'polypeptide(L)'
;LALGAYLLLPALDAALNTISTDDAYVNGHVTFVAPRVAGQVSRVLVDDNYRVKKGELLVQLDREPYQVEVEIKMAAVNNALADVKAAEAQARATLGLARSQRWKLKSAIEQVNNQVSLLRARVATLRSKEATRDRARADFNRAEILFGRGAISREEMDQRREAERVAEALSHQALEEVYETRVSLGLDPLPEKGDPSDVPDDLNQTFSGVRQALAELVHTVAQVGLPLASFTKTPREVIDDFTRRDKEGNIDRIMEQIVPDAPAVRQAVTRRAQAERDLARAELDLRYCDIVSEIDGVVTRRNVNPGNNVSVGQSLMAVRSLTEIWIDANFKETQLADLRIGQRVLCKVDMYGSRRQFEGRITGFTMGTGQTLALLPPQNATGNYVKIVQRLPVRVELTDYEPNQAPLFVGLSVVPYVYYKERPTGPHAGEVLQPTYSPPQGASMLNAR
;
A
#
# COMPACT_ATOMS: atom_id res chain seq x y z
N LEU A 1 -27.34 -60.42 -52.54
CA LEU A 1 -28.27 -59.95 -51.49
C LEU A 1 -27.54 -59.68 -50.15
N ALA A 2 -26.70 -60.61 -49.62
CA ALA A 2 -26.03 -60.47 -48.33
C ALA A 2 -25.03 -59.27 -48.29
N LEU A 3 -24.30 -59.00 -49.38
CA LEU A 3 -23.37 -57.85 -49.47
C LEU A 3 -24.11 -56.52 -49.51
N GLY A 4 -25.28 -56.50 -50.22
CA GLY A 4 -26.13 -55.30 -50.24
C GLY A 4 -26.77 -55.00 -48.91
N ALA A 5 -27.22 -56.03 -48.17
CA ALA A 5 -27.80 -55.90 -46.83
C ALA A 5 -26.65 -55.41 -45.82
N TYR A 6 -25.45 -55.93 -45.90
CA TYR A 6 -24.30 -55.53 -45.05
C TYR A 6 -23.90 -54.05 -45.27
N LEU A 7 -23.99 -53.54 -46.49
CA LEU A 7 -23.70 -52.14 -46.79
C LEU A 7 -24.89 -51.20 -46.41
N LEU A 8 -26.10 -51.70 -46.41
CA LEU A 8 -27.33 -50.91 -46.06
C LEU A 8 -27.57 -50.84 -44.52
N LEU A 9 -27.13 -51.84 -43.78
CA LEU A 9 -27.36 -51.91 -42.31
C LEU A 9 -26.87 -50.67 -41.57
N PRO A 10 -25.61 -50.15 -41.73
CA PRO A 10 -25.17 -48.96 -41.02
C PRO A 10 -25.88 -47.68 -41.45
N ALA A 11 -26.31 -47.60 -42.71
CA ALA A 11 -27.11 -46.45 -43.20
C ALA A 11 -28.53 -46.47 -42.62
N LEU A 12 -29.14 -47.67 -42.49
CA LEU A 12 -30.44 -47.83 -41.88
C LEU A 12 -30.40 -47.55 -40.37
N ASP A 13 -29.38 -48.03 -39.70
CA ASP A 13 -29.15 -47.78 -38.27
C ASP A 13 -28.99 -46.28 -37.98
N ALA A 14 -28.16 -45.58 -38.74
CA ALA A 14 -28.03 -44.15 -38.65
C ALA A 14 -29.36 -43.41 -38.91
N ALA A 15 -30.13 -43.83 -39.94
CA ALA A 15 -31.38 -43.18 -40.26
C ALA A 15 -32.49 -43.40 -39.20
N LEU A 16 -32.45 -44.52 -38.46
CA LEU A 16 -33.46 -44.87 -37.44
C LEU A 16 -33.10 -44.41 -36.05
N ASN A 17 -31.80 -44.14 -35.78
CA ASN A 17 -31.29 -43.85 -34.44
C ASN A 17 -30.68 -42.47 -34.29
N THR A 18 -30.66 -41.63 -35.33
CA THR A 18 -30.09 -40.28 -35.28
C THR A 18 -31.09 -39.20 -35.69
N ILE A 19 -30.93 -38.04 -35.10
CA ILE A 19 -31.56 -36.77 -35.50
C ILE A 19 -30.45 -35.90 -36.13
N SER A 20 -30.74 -35.39 -37.35
CA SER A 20 -29.77 -34.54 -38.06
C SER A 20 -30.39 -33.22 -38.50
N THR A 21 -29.52 -32.23 -38.71
CA THR A 21 -29.86 -30.96 -39.36
C THR A 21 -28.87 -30.65 -40.46
N ASP A 22 -29.34 -29.99 -41.52
CA ASP A 22 -28.56 -29.47 -42.62
C ASP A 22 -28.07 -28.01 -42.36
N ASP A 23 -28.56 -27.40 -41.29
CA ASP A 23 -28.26 -26.02 -40.93
C ASP A 23 -27.36 -26.03 -39.69
N ALA A 24 -26.09 -26.32 -39.91
CA ALA A 24 -25.07 -26.25 -38.89
C ALA A 24 -23.74 -25.78 -39.48
N TYR A 25 -22.98 -25.09 -38.68
CA TYR A 25 -21.69 -24.55 -39.08
C TYR A 25 -20.65 -24.56 -37.94
N VAL A 26 -19.38 -24.56 -38.33
CA VAL A 26 -18.28 -24.43 -37.39
C VAL A 26 -18.22 -22.99 -36.90
N ASN A 27 -18.18 -22.81 -35.61
CA ASN A 27 -17.94 -21.52 -34.94
C ASN A 27 -16.74 -21.59 -34.03
N GLY A 28 -16.24 -20.43 -33.52
CA GLY A 28 -15.08 -20.38 -32.66
C GLY A 28 -14.86 -19.00 -32.07
N HIS A 29 -14.06 -18.94 -31.03
CA HIS A 29 -13.74 -17.68 -30.40
C HIS A 29 -12.93 -16.75 -31.34
N VAL A 30 -13.27 -15.48 -31.32
CA VAL A 30 -12.61 -14.41 -32.05
C VAL A 30 -12.08 -13.40 -31.03
N THR A 31 -10.78 -13.19 -31.01
CA THR A 31 -10.17 -12.16 -30.18
C THR A 31 -9.77 -10.97 -31.05
N PHE A 32 -10.31 -9.79 -30.73
CA PHE A 32 -9.90 -8.55 -31.40
C PHE A 32 -8.64 -8.04 -30.73
N VAL A 33 -7.60 -7.87 -31.52
CA VAL A 33 -6.33 -7.30 -31.08
C VAL A 33 -6.44 -5.79 -31.16
N ALA A 34 -6.27 -5.12 -30.00
CA ALA A 34 -6.34 -3.68 -29.89
C ALA A 34 -5.18 -3.15 -29.03
N PRO A 35 -4.63 -1.95 -29.31
CA PRO A 35 -3.58 -1.36 -28.53
C PRO A 35 -4.13 -0.88 -27.17
N ARG A 36 -3.28 -0.97 -26.14
CA ARG A 36 -3.56 -0.46 -24.79
C ARG A 36 -3.03 0.96 -24.59
N VAL A 37 -2.13 1.40 -25.50
CA VAL A 37 -1.59 2.75 -25.57
C VAL A 37 -1.74 3.29 -26.99
N ALA A 38 -1.84 4.61 -27.14
CA ALA A 38 -1.94 5.27 -28.43
C ALA A 38 -0.56 5.47 -29.03
N GLY A 39 -0.42 5.50 -30.34
CA GLY A 39 0.87 5.80 -30.98
C GLY A 39 0.86 5.53 -32.47
N GLN A 40 1.99 5.82 -33.10
CA GLN A 40 2.22 5.47 -34.49
C GLN A 40 2.71 4.03 -34.60
N VAL A 41 2.21 3.29 -35.57
CA VAL A 41 2.65 1.93 -35.86
C VAL A 41 4.01 2.00 -36.57
N SER A 42 5.02 1.46 -35.91
CA SER A 42 6.38 1.35 -36.48
C SER A 42 6.48 0.14 -37.42
N ARG A 43 6.02 -1.01 -37.01
CA ARG A 43 6.08 -2.26 -37.78
C ARG A 43 4.85 -3.12 -37.54
N VAL A 44 4.45 -3.84 -38.59
CA VAL A 44 3.48 -4.93 -38.54
C VAL A 44 4.21 -6.20 -39.00
N LEU A 45 4.22 -7.23 -38.16
CA LEU A 45 5.03 -8.43 -38.35
C LEU A 45 4.25 -9.60 -38.96
N VAL A 46 2.91 -9.49 -38.97
CA VAL A 46 2.01 -10.54 -39.46
C VAL A 46 1.06 -10.00 -40.50
N ASP A 47 0.57 -10.88 -41.35
CA ASP A 47 -0.42 -10.56 -42.39
C ASP A 47 -1.67 -11.46 -42.22
N ASP A 48 -2.70 -11.18 -43.00
CA ASP A 48 -3.91 -12.02 -43.04
C ASP A 48 -3.53 -13.48 -43.35
N ASN A 49 -4.22 -14.41 -42.67
CA ASN A 49 -4.03 -15.85 -42.76
C ASN A 49 -2.72 -16.39 -42.14
N TYR A 50 -1.91 -15.55 -41.47
CA TYR A 50 -0.75 -16.02 -40.73
C TYR A 50 -1.20 -16.71 -39.45
N ARG A 51 -0.58 -17.87 -39.17
CA ARG A 51 -0.77 -18.59 -37.92
C ARG A 51 0.14 -18.00 -36.86
N VAL A 52 -0.43 -17.65 -35.71
CA VAL A 52 0.26 -17.01 -34.60
C VAL A 52 0.05 -17.78 -33.29
N LYS A 53 1.04 -17.71 -32.41
CA LYS A 53 0.99 -18.28 -31.09
C LYS A 53 0.71 -17.21 -30.04
N LYS A 54 0.17 -17.62 -28.90
CA LYS A 54 0.00 -16.75 -27.75
C LYS A 54 1.34 -16.15 -27.31
N GLY A 55 1.40 -14.83 -27.13
CA GLY A 55 2.60 -14.08 -26.80
C GLY A 55 3.45 -13.67 -28.00
N GLU A 56 3.11 -14.07 -29.21
CA GLU A 56 3.81 -13.68 -30.42
C GLU A 56 3.53 -12.22 -30.78
N LEU A 57 4.59 -11.47 -31.13
CA LEU A 57 4.52 -10.05 -31.46
C LEU A 57 3.84 -9.87 -32.83
N LEU A 58 2.74 -9.11 -32.83
CA LEU A 58 1.94 -8.85 -34.03
C LEU A 58 2.22 -7.47 -34.62
N VAL A 59 2.19 -6.46 -33.77
CA VAL A 59 2.37 -5.05 -34.15
C VAL A 59 3.27 -4.38 -33.12
N GLN A 60 4.18 -3.54 -33.61
CA GLN A 60 5.02 -2.70 -32.76
C GLN A 60 4.71 -1.23 -33.02
N LEU A 61 4.39 -0.53 -31.97
CA LEU A 61 4.26 0.93 -31.99
C LEU A 61 5.64 1.60 -31.88
N ASP A 62 5.70 2.87 -32.24
CA ASP A 62 6.86 3.69 -31.97
C ASP A 62 7.11 3.77 -30.46
N ARG A 63 8.29 3.33 -30.03
CA ARG A 63 8.69 3.22 -28.62
C ARG A 63 9.41 4.45 -28.09
N GLU A 64 9.94 5.28 -29.01
CA GLU A 64 10.79 6.41 -28.62
C GLU A 64 10.12 7.36 -27.63
N PRO A 65 8.87 7.82 -27.84
CA PRO A 65 8.19 8.71 -26.89
C PRO A 65 8.02 8.06 -25.50
N TYR A 66 7.76 6.76 -25.45
CA TYR A 66 7.58 6.02 -24.21
C TYR A 66 8.91 5.74 -23.50
N GLN A 67 10.01 5.54 -24.25
CA GLN A 67 11.35 5.41 -23.67
C GLN A 67 11.80 6.71 -23.00
N VAL A 68 11.59 7.85 -23.66
CA VAL A 68 11.87 9.18 -23.09
C VAL A 68 11.05 9.39 -21.79
N GLU A 69 9.78 9.00 -21.79
CA GLU A 69 8.95 9.13 -20.57
C GLU A 69 9.50 8.26 -19.43
N VAL A 70 9.93 7.02 -19.71
CA VAL A 70 10.59 6.15 -18.70
C VAL A 70 11.86 6.81 -18.15
N GLU A 71 12.70 7.41 -19.00
CA GLU A 71 13.91 8.11 -18.56
C GLU A 71 13.59 9.32 -17.65
N ILE A 72 12.56 10.10 -18.02
CA ILE A 72 12.08 11.22 -17.19
C ILE A 72 11.61 10.72 -15.82
N LYS A 73 10.81 9.64 -15.76
CA LYS A 73 10.34 9.08 -14.49
C LYS A 73 11.48 8.46 -13.68
N MET A 74 12.45 7.83 -14.34
CA MET A 74 13.66 7.32 -13.66
C MET A 74 14.48 8.45 -13.02
N ALA A 75 14.63 9.59 -13.72
CA ALA A 75 15.28 10.76 -13.16
C ALA A 75 14.50 11.31 -11.95
N ALA A 76 13.16 11.30 -11.99
CA ALA A 76 12.31 11.71 -10.87
C ALA A 76 12.49 10.80 -9.65
N VAL A 77 12.62 9.48 -9.84
CA VAL A 77 12.94 8.52 -8.74
C VAL A 77 14.31 8.82 -8.13
N ASN A 78 15.31 9.11 -8.96
CA ASN A 78 16.65 9.45 -8.47
C ASN A 78 16.65 10.76 -7.65
N ASN A 79 15.89 11.76 -8.09
CA ASN A 79 15.72 13.01 -7.35
C ASN A 79 15.01 12.76 -6.01
N ALA A 80 13.92 11.97 -6.01
CA ALA A 80 13.20 11.63 -4.78
C ALA A 80 14.08 10.81 -3.80
N LEU A 81 14.97 9.97 -4.31
CA LEU A 81 15.95 9.26 -3.49
C LEU A 81 16.98 10.21 -2.85
N ALA A 82 17.43 11.22 -3.60
CA ALA A 82 18.30 12.28 -3.06
C ALA A 82 17.58 13.09 -1.97
N ASP A 83 16.29 13.40 -2.16
CA ASP A 83 15.47 14.08 -1.17
C ASP A 83 15.34 13.27 0.13
N VAL A 84 15.18 11.94 0.06
CA VAL A 84 15.17 11.07 1.24
C VAL A 84 16.50 11.18 1.99
N LYS A 85 17.64 11.07 1.29
CA LYS A 85 18.97 11.19 1.91
C LYS A 85 19.18 12.57 2.55
N ALA A 86 18.72 13.64 1.89
CA ALA A 86 18.79 14.99 2.43
C ALA A 86 17.93 15.15 3.68
N ALA A 87 16.69 14.62 3.67
CA ALA A 87 15.80 14.64 4.83
C ALA A 87 16.37 13.83 6.02
N GLU A 88 16.96 12.67 5.77
CA GLU A 88 17.66 11.89 6.80
C GLU A 88 18.85 12.63 7.38
N ALA A 89 19.67 13.27 6.53
CA ALA A 89 20.81 14.07 6.99
C ALA A 89 20.34 15.25 7.85
N GLN A 90 19.28 15.93 7.44
CA GLN A 90 18.67 17.02 8.22
C GLN A 90 18.10 16.53 9.55
N ALA A 91 17.41 15.38 9.56
CA ALA A 91 16.92 14.77 10.79
C ALA A 91 18.07 14.42 11.76
N ARG A 92 19.16 13.83 11.26
CA ARG A 92 20.37 13.55 12.07
C ARG A 92 20.99 14.82 12.61
N ALA A 93 21.08 15.90 11.82
CA ALA A 93 21.60 17.19 12.29
C ALA A 93 20.73 17.77 13.41
N THR A 94 19.39 17.73 13.25
CA THR A 94 18.46 18.21 14.29
C THR A 94 18.57 17.37 15.57
N LEU A 95 18.72 16.06 15.45
CA LEU A 95 18.96 15.18 16.61
C LEU A 95 20.30 15.45 17.29
N GLY A 96 21.34 15.78 16.53
CA GLY A 96 22.63 16.25 17.08
C GLY A 96 22.47 17.53 17.91
N LEU A 97 21.65 18.47 17.43
CA LEU A 97 21.29 19.67 18.18
C LEU A 97 20.50 19.32 19.46
N ALA A 98 19.50 18.44 19.36
CA ALA A 98 18.74 17.98 20.52
C ALA A 98 19.62 17.32 21.58
N ARG A 99 20.66 16.58 21.17
CA ARG A 99 21.67 16.02 22.08
C ARG A 99 22.41 17.12 22.84
N SER A 100 22.83 18.18 22.15
CA SER A 100 23.47 19.34 22.76
C SER A 100 22.55 20.03 23.76
N GLN A 101 21.30 20.27 23.40
CA GLN A 101 20.29 20.90 24.27
C GLN A 101 19.98 20.04 25.51
N ARG A 102 19.98 18.71 25.38
CA ARG A 102 19.83 17.81 26.53
C ARG A 102 20.98 17.97 27.53
N TRP A 103 22.23 18.11 27.06
CA TRP A 103 23.38 18.37 27.94
C TRP A 103 23.25 19.73 28.63
N LYS A 104 22.78 20.77 27.92
CA LYS A 104 22.52 22.09 28.53
C LYS A 104 21.45 21.98 29.63
N LEU A 105 20.36 21.26 29.38
CA LEU A 105 19.31 21.02 30.41
C LEU A 105 19.89 20.32 31.64
N LYS A 106 20.70 19.26 31.44
CA LYS A 106 21.35 18.54 32.55
C LYS A 106 22.25 19.45 33.32
N SER A 107 23.10 20.25 32.66
CA SER A 107 23.98 21.23 33.30
C SER A 107 23.21 22.28 34.07
N ALA A 108 22.09 22.79 33.54
CA ALA A 108 21.23 23.75 34.25
C ALA A 108 20.66 23.17 35.56
N ILE A 109 20.22 21.90 35.55
CA ILE A 109 19.73 21.19 36.74
C ILE A 109 20.85 21.01 37.76
N GLU A 110 22.05 20.62 37.33
CA GLU A 110 23.22 20.47 38.20
C GLU A 110 23.61 21.82 38.82
N GLN A 111 23.54 22.91 38.04
CA GLN A 111 23.82 24.27 38.55
C GLN A 111 22.85 24.69 39.65
N VAL A 112 21.53 24.39 39.50
CA VAL A 112 20.56 24.64 40.58
C VAL A 112 20.90 23.84 41.83
N ASN A 113 21.23 22.55 41.68
CA ASN A 113 21.61 21.72 42.84
C ASN A 113 22.88 22.26 43.55
N ASN A 114 23.86 22.77 42.81
CA ASN A 114 25.04 23.38 43.37
C ASN A 114 24.70 24.68 44.14
N GLN A 115 23.83 25.53 43.59
CA GLN A 115 23.35 26.73 44.28
C GLN A 115 22.57 26.42 45.56
N VAL A 116 21.72 25.39 45.57
CA VAL A 116 21.05 24.91 46.77
C VAL A 116 22.03 24.41 47.82
N SER A 117 23.08 23.71 47.40
CA SER A 117 24.13 23.26 48.32
C SER A 117 24.91 24.44 48.94
N LEU A 118 25.18 25.47 48.12
CA LEU A 118 25.83 26.72 48.60
C LEU A 118 24.91 27.45 49.60
N LEU A 119 23.60 27.56 49.34
CA LEU A 119 22.65 28.15 50.27
C LEU A 119 22.69 27.46 51.63
N ARG A 120 22.68 26.13 51.65
CA ARG A 120 22.75 25.35 52.90
C ARG A 120 24.04 25.61 53.67
N ALA A 121 25.22 25.73 52.97
CA ALA A 121 26.47 26.06 53.60
C ALA A 121 26.46 27.48 54.18
N ARG A 122 25.90 28.47 53.45
CA ARG A 122 25.78 29.87 53.96
C ARG A 122 24.85 29.96 55.15
N VAL A 123 23.76 29.24 55.16
CA VAL A 123 22.87 29.19 56.34
C VAL A 123 23.53 28.56 57.55
N ALA A 124 24.35 27.52 57.37
CA ALA A 124 25.16 26.95 58.44
C ALA A 124 26.18 27.97 59.01
N THR A 125 26.80 28.77 58.13
CA THR A 125 27.70 29.85 58.52
C THR A 125 26.95 30.96 59.30
N LEU A 126 25.78 31.36 58.81
CA LEU A 126 24.92 32.33 59.51
C LEU A 126 24.61 31.86 60.94
N ARG A 127 24.17 30.63 61.12
CA ARG A 127 23.84 30.04 62.45
C ARG A 127 25.09 30.09 63.38
N SER A 128 26.30 29.80 62.85
CA SER A 128 27.53 29.89 63.62
C SER A 128 27.83 31.32 64.03
N LYS A 129 27.60 32.32 63.20
CA LYS A 129 27.80 33.75 63.51
C LYS A 129 26.77 34.29 64.48
N GLU A 130 25.52 33.85 64.33
CA GLU A 130 24.44 34.18 65.29
C GLU A 130 24.74 33.64 66.68
N ALA A 131 25.21 32.40 66.81
CA ALA A 131 25.61 31.83 68.11
C ALA A 131 26.79 32.61 68.71
N THR A 132 27.72 33.09 67.85
CA THR A 132 28.83 33.93 68.33
C THR A 132 28.36 35.30 68.81
N ARG A 133 27.44 35.95 68.07
CA ARG A 133 26.76 37.21 68.45
C ARG A 133 26.04 37.08 69.78
N ASP A 134 25.23 36.04 69.94
CA ASP A 134 24.43 35.81 71.13
C ASP A 134 25.33 35.61 72.38
N ARG A 135 26.47 34.90 72.19
CA ARG A 135 27.46 34.76 73.22
C ARG A 135 28.11 36.11 73.56
N ALA A 136 28.58 36.88 72.55
CA ALA A 136 29.16 38.18 72.75
C ALA A 136 28.22 39.17 73.47
N ARG A 137 26.94 39.14 73.07
CA ARG A 137 25.88 39.95 73.70
C ARG A 137 25.68 39.57 75.15
N ALA A 138 25.64 38.26 75.48
CA ALA A 138 25.52 37.77 76.86
C ALA A 138 26.77 38.19 77.71
N ASP A 139 27.95 38.17 77.09
CA ASP A 139 29.15 38.59 77.77
C ASP A 139 29.18 40.11 78.01
N PHE A 140 28.71 40.91 77.04
CA PHE A 140 28.57 42.38 77.19
C PHE A 140 27.53 42.71 78.27
N ASN A 141 26.35 42.09 78.24
CA ASN A 141 25.31 42.32 79.26
C ASN A 141 25.79 41.99 80.68
N ARG A 142 26.59 40.91 80.83
CA ARG A 142 27.29 40.60 82.12
C ARG A 142 28.30 41.66 82.52
N ALA A 143 29.10 42.13 81.59
CA ALA A 143 30.09 43.15 81.80
C ALA A 143 29.42 44.48 82.18
N GLU A 144 28.31 44.88 81.58
CA GLU A 144 27.55 46.09 81.92
C GLU A 144 27.06 46.08 83.37
N ILE A 145 26.54 44.95 83.86
CA ILE A 145 26.08 44.74 85.25
C ILE A 145 27.26 44.83 86.21
N LEU A 146 28.44 44.22 85.88
CA LEU A 146 29.65 44.21 86.72
C LEU A 146 30.29 45.58 86.76
N PHE A 147 30.30 46.33 85.67
CA PHE A 147 30.77 47.72 85.60
C PHE A 147 29.90 48.63 86.49
N GLY A 148 28.56 48.51 86.40
CA GLY A 148 27.64 49.24 87.26
C GLY A 148 27.87 48.98 88.80
N ARG A 149 28.51 47.83 89.14
CA ARG A 149 28.89 47.43 90.50
C ARG A 149 30.33 47.78 90.81
N GLY A 150 31.06 48.41 89.88
CA GLY A 150 32.46 48.75 90.11
C GLY A 150 33.48 47.55 90.09
N ALA A 151 33.02 46.39 89.57
CA ALA A 151 33.82 45.13 89.57
C ALA A 151 34.78 44.94 88.41
N ILE A 152 34.68 45.74 87.34
CA ILE A 152 35.51 45.70 86.15
C ILE A 152 35.88 47.10 85.70
N SER A 153 36.97 47.24 84.87
CA SER A 153 37.44 48.51 84.36
C SER A 153 36.56 48.98 83.14
N ARG A 154 36.65 50.29 82.88
CA ARG A 154 35.93 50.86 81.71
C ARG A 154 36.51 50.30 80.42
N GLU A 155 37.83 50.09 80.36
CA GLU A 155 38.48 49.50 79.21
C GLU A 155 38.00 48.08 78.91
N GLU A 156 37.83 47.26 79.94
CA GLU A 156 37.26 45.87 79.77
C GLU A 156 35.85 45.88 79.31
N MET A 157 34.99 46.80 79.79
CA MET A 157 33.64 46.98 79.36
C MET A 157 33.60 47.43 77.89
N ASP A 158 34.43 48.38 77.49
CA ASP A 158 34.48 48.86 76.11
C ASP A 158 35.00 47.80 75.14
N GLN A 159 35.95 46.93 75.54
CA GLN A 159 36.37 45.77 74.79
C GLN A 159 35.23 44.78 74.55
N ARG A 160 34.34 44.49 75.54
CA ARG A 160 33.19 43.62 75.39
C ARG A 160 32.15 44.25 74.50
N ARG A 161 31.91 45.54 74.51
CA ARG A 161 31.03 46.29 73.66
C ARG A 161 31.50 46.23 72.21
N GLU A 162 32.83 46.40 72.01
CA GLU A 162 33.39 46.29 70.66
C GLU A 162 33.29 44.86 70.11
N ALA A 163 33.54 43.84 70.93
CA ALA A 163 33.36 42.42 70.52
C ALA A 163 31.86 42.11 70.15
N GLU A 164 30.86 42.65 70.87
CA GLU A 164 29.51 42.54 70.52
C GLU A 164 29.17 43.17 69.18
N ARG A 165 29.63 44.43 68.96
CA ARG A 165 29.43 45.15 67.72
C ARG A 165 30.03 44.43 66.48
N VAL A 166 31.23 43.89 66.64
CA VAL A 166 31.94 43.13 65.62
C VAL A 166 31.17 41.84 65.34
N ALA A 167 30.69 41.10 66.34
CA ALA A 167 29.91 39.86 66.15
C ALA A 167 28.56 40.13 65.54
N GLU A 168 27.92 41.25 65.89
CA GLU A 168 26.66 41.69 65.24
C GLU A 168 26.86 42.01 63.77
N ALA A 169 27.88 42.78 63.44
CA ALA A 169 28.21 43.13 62.05
C ALA A 169 28.51 41.87 61.20
N LEU A 170 29.27 40.89 61.76
CA LEU A 170 29.58 39.62 61.08
C LEU A 170 28.32 38.75 60.92
N SER A 171 27.37 38.78 61.85
CA SER A 171 26.09 38.08 61.73
C SER A 171 25.24 38.70 60.63
N HIS A 172 25.15 40.03 60.58
CA HIS A 172 24.49 40.75 59.50
C HIS A 172 25.11 40.46 58.11
N GLN A 173 26.42 40.47 58.00
CA GLN A 173 27.07 40.11 56.76
C GLN A 173 26.68 38.71 56.29
N ALA A 174 26.70 37.73 57.21
CA ALA A 174 26.35 36.35 56.87
C ALA A 174 24.87 36.23 56.48
N LEU A 175 23.98 37.05 57.07
CA LEU A 175 22.58 37.11 56.69
C LEU A 175 22.38 37.63 55.26
N GLU A 176 23.08 38.72 54.90
CA GLU A 176 23.01 39.29 53.55
C GLU A 176 23.54 38.29 52.50
N GLU A 177 24.58 37.52 52.83
CA GLU A 177 25.07 36.45 51.95
C GLU A 177 24.01 35.35 51.72
N VAL A 178 23.21 35.01 52.73
CA VAL A 178 22.07 34.08 52.56
C VAL A 178 20.99 34.70 51.69
N TYR A 179 20.66 35.99 51.90
CA TYR A 179 19.67 36.70 51.06
C TYR A 179 20.10 36.73 49.60
N GLU A 180 21.36 37.10 49.31
CA GLU A 180 21.92 37.11 47.99
C GLU A 180 21.76 35.73 47.28
N THR A 181 22.08 34.64 48.03
CA THR A 181 21.98 33.30 47.47
C THR A 181 20.50 32.89 47.21
N ARG A 182 19.59 33.24 48.11
CA ARG A 182 18.15 32.97 47.92
C ARG A 182 17.58 33.73 46.74
N VAL A 183 17.92 35.01 46.59
CA VAL A 183 17.51 35.83 45.46
C VAL A 183 18.08 35.29 44.13
N SER A 184 19.34 34.81 44.12
CA SER A 184 19.92 34.18 42.92
C SER A 184 19.22 32.89 42.52
N LEU A 185 18.56 32.20 43.46
CA LEU A 185 17.71 31.05 43.21
C LEU A 185 16.26 31.43 42.82
N GLY A 186 15.92 32.74 42.76
CA GLY A 186 14.59 33.22 42.50
C GLY A 186 13.63 33.04 43.68
N LEU A 187 14.18 32.90 44.88
CA LEU A 187 13.43 32.78 46.16
C LEU A 187 13.37 34.12 46.87
N ASP A 188 12.34 34.31 47.72
CA ASP A 188 12.26 35.49 48.57
C ASP A 188 13.44 35.53 49.54
N PRO A 189 14.02 36.73 49.82
CA PRO A 189 15.17 36.87 50.72
C PRO A 189 14.92 36.23 52.11
N LEU A 190 13.72 36.46 52.65
CA LEU A 190 13.24 35.86 53.88
C LEU A 190 12.04 34.95 53.60
N PRO A 191 12.09 33.69 54.03
CA PRO A 191 10.88 32.86 53.93
C PRO A 191 9.85 33.38 54.94
N GLU A 192 8.57 33.48 54.52
CA GLU A 192 7.47 33.88 55.43
C GLU A 192 7.32 32.94 56.65
N LYS A 193 7.59 31.68 56.46
CA LYS A 193 7.64 30.65 57.51
C LYS A 193 8.68 29.58 57.10
N GLY A 194 9.48 29.15 58.07
CA GLY A 194 10.42 28.03 57.86
C GLY A 194 11.87 28.42 58.04
N ASP A 195 12.77 27.49 57.78
CA ASP A 195 14.21 27.65 57.80
C ASP A 195 14.72 28.39 56.55
N PRO A 196 15.65 29.34 56.67
CA PRO A 196 16.26 29.98 55.50
C PRO A 196 16.91 29.01 54.49
N SER A 197 17.22 27.78 54.89
CA SER A 197 17.72 26.71 54.02
C SER A 197 16.62 25.94 53.27
N ASP A 198 15.34 26.16 53.58
CA ASP A 198 14.25 25.49 52.95
C ASP A 198 14.07 26.00 51.50
N VAL A 199 14.03 25.05 50.60
CA VAL A 199 13.91 25.28 49.17
C VAL A 199 12.68 24.49 48.69
N PRO A 200 11.80 25.07 47.87
CA PRO A 200 10.68 24.35 47.26
C PRO A 200 11.12 23.11 46.50
N ASP A 201 10.39 22.01 46.62
CA ASP A 201 10.70 20.76 45.93
C ASP A 201 10.64 20.89 44.37
N ASP A 202 9.91 21.88 43.90
CA ASP A 202 9.72 22.18 42.49
C ASP A 202 10.70 23.22 41.94
N LEU A 203 11.71 23.66 42.72
CA LEU A 203 12.70 24.67 42.28
C LEU A 203 13.40 24.31 40.96
N ASN A 204 13.68 23.01 40.75
CA ASN A 204 14.22 22.50 39.47
C ASN A 204 13.26 22.67 38.29
N GLN A 205 12.00 22.94 38.53
CA GLN A 205 10.97 23.18 37.49
C GLN A 205 10.72 24.67 37.26
N THR A 206 10.82 25.45 38.30
CA THR A 206 10.52 26.89 38.30
C THR A 206 11.73 27.76 37.95
N PHE A 207 12.96 27.26 38.14
CA PHE A 207 14.16 28.01 37.83
C PHE A 207 14.26 28.40 36.36
N SER A 208 14.43 29.69 36.08
CA SER A 208 14.36 30.24 34.73
C SER A 208 15.33 29.59 33.74
N GLY A 209 16.58 29.32 34.13
CA GLY A 209 17.57 28.66 33.30
C GLY A 209 17.19 27.20 32.91
N VAL A 210 16.57 26.45 33.83
CA VAL A 210 16.09 25.10 33.55
C VAL A 210 14.89 25.13 32.61
N ARG A 211 13.95 26.07 32.83
CA ARG A 211 12.77 26.25 31.95
C ARG A 211 13.18 26.63 30.54
N GLN A 212 14.15 27.54 30.39
CA GLN A 212 14.68 27.94 29.10
C GLN A 212 15.33 26.74 28.38
N ALA A 213 16.23 26.01 29.03
CA ALA A 213 16.88 24.84 28.45
C ALA A 213 15.90 23.73 28.08
N LEU A 214 14.84 23.54 28.89
CA LEU A 214 13.77 22.60 28.58
C LEU A 214 12.99 23.03 27.35
N ALA A 215 12.61 24.31 27.25
CA ALA A 215 11.86 24.85 26.10
C ALA A 215 12.65 24.71 24.80
N GLU A 216 13.97 25.00 24.82
CA GLU A 216 14.86 24.81 23.67
C GLU A 216 14.93 23.34 23.25
N LEU A 217 15.04 22.42 24.19
CA LEU A 217 15.03 20.98 23.91
C LEU A 217 13.69 20.53 23.30
N VAL A 218 12.57 20.92 23.91
CA VAL A 218 11.22 20.59 23.41
C VAL A 218 11.00 21.11 22.00
N HIS A 219 11.38 22.34 21.72
CA HIS A 219 11.29 22.93 20.38
C HIS A 219 12.08 22.11 19.35
N THR A 220 13.33 21.76 19.67
CA THR A 220 14.20 21.01 18.75
C THR A 220 13.66 19.60 18.48
N VAL A 221 13.19 18.92 19.51
CA VAL A 221 12.69 17.54 19.39
C VAL A 221 11.33 17.48 18.68
N ALA A 222 10.51 18.53 18.82
CA ALA A 222 9.25 18.64 18.08
C ALA A 222 9.45 18.65 16.55
N GLN A 223 10.56 19.22 16.07
CA GLN A 223 10.90 19.25 14.63
C GLN A 223 11.14 17.86 14.04
N VAL A 224 11.57 16.89 14.84
CA VAL A 224 11.73 15.48 14.40
C VAL A 224 10.50 14.62 14.74
N GLY A 225 9.40 15.26 15.18
CA GLY A 225 8.13 14.56 15.40
C GLY A 225 8.10 13.71 16.67
N LEU A 226 9.01 13.93 17.61
CA LEU A 226 8.93 13.31 18.91
C LEU A 226 8.02 14.15 19.81
N PRO A 227 6.82 13.69 20.15
CA PRO A 227 6.06 14.33 21.20
C PRO A 227 6.80 14.08 22.52
N LEU A 228 7.50 15.07 23.03
CA LEU A 228 7.85 15.08 24.45
C LEU A 228 6.51 15.21 25.18
N ALA A 229 6.11 14.12 25.77
CA ALA A 229 4.83 14.00 26.41
C ALA A 229 4.67 15.06 27.49
N SER A 230 3.57 15.80 27.38
CA SER A 230 2.91 16.58 28.43
C SER A 230 3.75 17.71 29.08
N PHE A 231 3.19 18.90 29.04
CA PHE A 231 3.61 20.08 29.84
C PHE A 231 3.62 19.83 31.36
N THR A 232 3.19 18.65 31.81
CA THR A 232 3.10 18.25 33.21
C THR A 232 4.32 17.46 33.71
N LYS A 233 5.23 17.03 32.82
CA LYS A 233 6.42 16.27 33.22
C LYS A 233 7.56 17.18 33.71
N THR A 234 8.22 16.74 34.77
CA THR A 234 9.38 17.41 35.29
C THR A 234 10.57 17.30 34.33
N PRO A 235 11.53 18.25 34.34
CA PRO A 235 12.71 18.19 33.49
C PRO A 235 13.52 16.88 33.63
N ARG A 236 13.54 16.28 34.82
CA ARG A 236 14.19 14.98 35.08
C ARG A 236 13.42 13.84 34.41
N GLU A 237 12.11 13.80 34.56
CA GLU A 237 11.27 12.78 33.91
C GLU A 237 11.39 12.82 32.38
N VAL A 238 11.55 14.01 31.78
CA VAL A 238 11.79 14.16 30.35
C VAL A 238 13.12 13.51 29.94
N ILE A 239 14.18 13.72 30.74
CA ILE A 239 15.48 13.10 30.49
C ILE A 239 15.42 11.58 30.64
N ASP A 240 14.74 11.11 31.69
CA ASP A 240 14.60 9.69 32.02
C ASP A 240 13.73 8.95 31.01
N ASP A 241 12.64 9.52 30.58
CA ASP A 241 11.75 8.96 29.54
C ASP A 241 12.48 8.80 28.20
N PHE A 242 13.33 9.75 27.86
CA PHE A 242 14.14 9.63 26.66
C PHE A 242 15.12 8.46 26.78
N THR A 243 15.79 8.32 27.93
CA THR A 243 16.80 7.28 28.17
C THR A 243 16.16 5.88 28.24
N ARG A 244 14.93 5.76 28.74
CA ARG A 244 14.17 4.50 28.82
C ARG A 244 13.76 3.90 27.47
N ARG A 245 13.89 4.63 26.37
CA ARG A 245 13.58 4.14 25.01
C ARG A 245 14.56 3.06 24.54
N ASP A 246 15.74 2.99 25.09
CA ASP A 246 16.70 1.90 24.85
C ASP A 246 17.05 1.19 26.16
N LYS A 247 17.12 -0.15 26.14
CA LYS A 247 17.38 -0.99 27.32
C LYS A 247 18.73 -0.68 27.98
N GLU A 248 19.71 -0.29 27.17
CA GLU A 248 21.06 0.06 27.62
C GLU A 248 21.23 1.57 27.83
N GLY A 249 20.20 2.36 27.55
CA GLY A 249 20.26 3.82 27.64
C GLY A 249 21.18 4.47 26.60
N ASN A 250 21.47 3.79 25.50
CA ASN A 250 22.34 4.29 24.44
C ASN A 250 21.61 5.35 23.62
N ILE A 251 21.99 6.62 23.83
CA ILE A 251 21.37 7.78 23.20
C ILE A 251 21.54 7.77 21.68
N ASP A 252 22.68 7.33 21.18
CA ASP A 252 22.97 7.33 19.75
C ASP A 252 22.07 6.30 19.04
N ARG A 253 21.85 5.13 19.64
CA ARG A 253 20.91 4.13 19.14
C ARG A 253 19.46 4.63 19.14
N ILE A 254 19.04 5.31 20.21
CA ILE A 254 17.71 5.93 20.28
C ILE A 254 17.53 6.94 19.14
N MET A 255 18.53 7.79 18.92
CA MET A 255 18.49 8.80 17.86
C MET A 255 18.42 8.17 16.46
N GLU A 256 19.19 7.11 16.19
CA GLU A 256 19.12 6.39 14.91
C GLU A 256 17.76 5.77 14.65
N GLN A 257 17.09 5.25 15.67
CA GLN A 257 15.73 4.69 15.55
C GLN A 257 14.66 5.76 15.24
N ILE A 258 14.91 7.01 15.60
CA ILE A 258 13.96 8.11 15.40
C ILE A 258 14.04 8.67 13.98
N VAL A 259 15.20 8.62 13.32
CA VAL A 259 15.41 9.21 11.98
C VAL A 259 14.38 8.75 10.96
N PRO A 260 14.08 7.44 10.81
CA PRO A 260 13.09 6.97 9.83
C PRO A 260 11.68 7.47 10.10
N ASP A 261 11.35 7.74 11.36
CA ASP A 261 10.02 8.20 11.78
C ASP A 261 9.85 9.72 11.72
N ALA A 262 10.92 10.46 11.49
CA ALA A 262 10.86 11.91 11.37
C ALA A 262 9.89 12.33 10.24
N PRO A 263 8.99 13.32 10.48
CA PRO A 263 7.96 13.71 9.52
C PRO A 263 8.51 14.06 8.13
N ALA A 264 9.62 14.76 8.08
CA ALA A 264 10.29 15.13 6.82
C ALA A 264 10.80 13.89 6.05
N VAL A 265 11.37 12.89 6.76
CA VAL A 265 11.85 11.65 6.17
C VAL A 265 10.67 10.83 5.65
N ARG A 266 9.61 10.66 6.45
CA ARG A 266 8.39 9.94 6.02
C ARG A 266 7.74 10.59 4.80
N GLN A 267 7.71 11.93 4.74
CA GLN A 267 7.21 12.65 3.58
C GLN A 267 8.07 12.39 2.34
N ALA A 268 9.40 12.44 2.47
CA ALA A 268 10.32 12.16 1.37
C ALA A 268 10.23 10.70 0.89
N VAL A 269 10.12 9.74 1.81
CA VAL A 269 9.89 8.31 1.48
C VAL A 269 8.58 8.12 0.72
N THR A 270 7.51 8.81 1.13
CA THR A 270 6.22 8.74 0.42
C THR A 270 6.33 9.32 -1.00
N ARG A 271 7.04 10.44 -1.19
CA ARG A 271 7.30 11.02 -2.52
C ARG A 271 8.11 10.08 -3.40
N ARG A 272 9.11 9.40 -2.84
CA ARG A 272 9.88 8.37 -3.54
C ARG A 272 8.98 7.21 -3.99
N ALA A 273 8.15 6.69 -3.10
CA ALA A 273 7.20 5.63 -3.43
C ALA A 273 6.23 6.04 -4.54
N GLN A 274 5.78 7.31 -4.55
CA GLN A 274 4.97 7.86 -5.64
C GLN A 274 5.75 7.85 -6.97
N ALA A 275 6.97 8.38 -6.99
CA ALA A 275 7.80 8.41 -8.20
C ALA A 275 8.09 7.00 -8.74
N GLU A 276 8.33 6.01 -7.87
CA GLU A 276 8.51 4.59 -8.26
C GLU A 276 7.25 4.02 -8.92
N ARG A 277 6.04 4.39 -8.45
CA ARG A 277 4.78 3.98 -9.09
C ARG A 277 4.58 4.63 -10.44
N ASP A 278 4.95 5.91 -10.57
CA ASP A 278 4.88 6.63 -11.84
C ASP A 278 5.86 6.03 -12.86
N LEU A 279 7.07 5.64 -12.44
CA LEU A 279 8.03 4.91 -13.26
C LEU A 279 7.47 3.56 -13.72
N ALA A 280 6.95 2.76 -12.79
CA ALA A 280 6.37 1.46 -13.12
C ALA A 280 5.21 1.56 -14.13
N ARG A 281 4.43 2.65 -14.06
CA ARG A 281 3.39 2.94 -15.06
C ARG A 281 3.99 3.23 -16.43
N ALA A 282 5.01 4.10 -16.51
CA ALA A 282 5.67 4.42 -17.77
C ALA A 282 6.33 3.18 -18.41
N GLU A 283 6.96 2.31 -17.61
CA GLU A 283 7.51 1.03 -18.07
C GLU A 283 6.42 0.07 -18.59
N LEU A 284 5.24 0.08 -17.96
CA LEU A 284 4.10 -0.70 -18.42
C LEU A 284 3.59 -0.19 -19.77
N ASP A 285 3.46 1.14 -19.91
CA ASP A 285 3.03 1.77 -21.17
C ASP A 285 4.04 1.49 -22.29
N LEU A 286 5.35 1.50 -22.01
CA LEU A 286 6.40 1.10 -22.96
C LEU A 286 6.27 -0.37 -23.39
N ARG A 287 5.94 -1.28 -22.45
CA ARG A 287 5.68 -2.69 -22.80
C ARG A 287 4.44 -2.86 -23.68
N TYR A 288 3.43 -2.01 -23.49
CA TYR A 288 2.23 -2.05 -24.31
C TYR A 288 2.42 -1.52 -25.75
N CYS A 289 3.59 -0.94 -26.08
CA CYS A 289 3.97 -0.65 -27.44
C CYS A 289 4.19 -1.92 -28.28
N ASP A 290 4.48 -3.05 -27.63
CA ASP A 290 4.60 -4.35 -28.26
C ASP A 290 3.24 -5.08 -28.13
N ILE A 291 2.47 -5.10 -29.21
CA ILE A 291 1.14 -5.70 -29.24
C ILE A 291 1.28 -7.17 -29.64
N VAL A 292 0.96 -8.05 -28.71
CA VAL A 292 1.10 -9.50 -28.85
C VAL A 292 -0.23 -10.21 -28.98
N SER A 293 -0.23 -11.44 -29.51
CA SER A 293 -1.42 -12.29 -29.54
C SER A 293 -1.73 -12.82 -28.14
N GLU A 294 -3.00 -12.72 -27.75
CA GLU A 294 -3.49 -13.27 -26.46
C GLU A 294 -3.88 -14.76 -26.56
N ILE A 295 -4.05 -15.29 -27.81
CA ILE A 295 -4.46 -16.67 -28.09
C ILE A 295 -3.65 -17.28 -29.23
N ASP A 296 -3.62 -18.60 -29.29
CA ASP A 296 -3.18 -19.34 -30.47
C ASP A 296 -4.24 -19.29 -31.56
N GLY A 297 -3.87 -18.93 -32.79
CA GLY A 297 -4.88 -18.81 -33.83
C GLY A 297 -4.35 -18.39 -35.19
N VAL A 298 -5.26 -17.92 -36.03
CA VAL A 298 -5.00 -17.37 -37.35
C VAL A 298 -5.45 -15.92 -37.41
N VAL A 299 -4.59 -15.05 -37.89
CA VAL A 299 -4.88 -13.63 -38.11
C VAL A 299 -5.92 -13.47 -39.21
N THR A 300 -6.93 -12.65 -38.94
CA THR A 300 -7.95 -12.28 -39.92
C THR A 300 -8.26 -10.79 -39.82
N ARG A 301 -8.65 -10.19 -40.94
CA ARG A 301 -9.07 -8.76 -41.01
C ARG A 301 -8.04 -7.79 -40.43
N ARG A 302 -6.83 -7.81 -40.94
CA ARG A 302 -5.81 -6.82 -40.60
C ARG A 302 -6.20 -5.44 -41.16
N ASN A 303 -6.44 -4.49 -40.28
CA ASN A 303 -6.85 -3.10 -40.61
C ASN A 303 -5.76 -2.07 -40.28
N VAL A 304 -4.51 -2.50 -40.10
CA VAL A 304 -3.41 -1.64 -39.67
C VAL A 304 -2.20 -1.79 -40.58
N ASN A 305 -1.55 -0.67 -40.91
CA ASN A 305 -0.34 -0.62 -41.68
C ASN A 305 0.75 0.19 -40.95
N PRO A 306 2.04 -0.04 -41.22
CA PRO A 306 3.13 0.81 -40.76
C PRO A 306 2.85 2.28 -41.11
N GLY A 307 3.12 3.19 -40.18
CA GLY A 307 2.83 4.62 -40.30
C GLY A 307 1.43 5.06 -39.88
N ASN A 308 0.48 4.14 -39.64
CA ASN A 308 -0.83 4.50 -39.13
C ASN A 308 -0.74 4.99 -37.67
N ASN A 309 -1.53 5.99 -37.31
CA ASN A 309 -1.76 6.36 -35.92
C ASN A 309 -2.95 5.56 -35.39
N VAL A 310 -2.78 4.94 -34.20
CA VAL A 310 -3.79 4.12 -33.57
C VAL A 310 -4.14 4.66 -32.17
N SER A 311 -5.41 4.47 -31.81
CA SER A 311 -5.94 4.88 -30.50
C SER A 311 -6.19 3.67 -29.63
N VAL A 312 -6.23 3.88 -28.31
CA VAL A 312 -6.56 2.83 -27.33
C VAL A 312 -7.90 2.19 -27.66
N GLY A 313 -7.93 0.85 -27.68
CA GLY A 313 -9.15 0.07 -27.97
C GLY A 313 -9.54 -0.03 -29.45
N GLN A 314 -8.80 0.61 -30.36
CA GLN A 314 -9.03 0.49 -31.80
C GLN A 314 -8.69 -0.94 -32.29
N SER A 315 -9.64 -1.63 -32.94
CA SER A 315 -9.38 -2.96 -33.48
C SER A 315 -8.38 -2.91 -34.63
N LEU A 316 -7.20 -3.52 -34.45
CA LEU A 316 -6.13 -3.59 -35.46
C LEU A 316 -6.29 -4.82 -36.35
N MET A 317 -6.66 -5.95 -35.78
CA MET A 317 -6.89 -7.23 -36.45
C MET A 317 -7.71 -8.14 -35.54
N ALA A 318 -8.18 -9.24 -36.09
CA ALA A 318 -8.82 -10.30 -35.34
C ALA A 318 -8.00 -11.58 -35.41
N VAL A 319 -7.86 -12.29 -34.29
CA VAL A 319 -7.24 -13.62 -34.22
C VAL A 319 -8.36 -14.62 -33.92
N ARG A 320 -8.52 -15.62 -34.79
CA ARG A 320 -9.49 -16.72 -34.59
C ARG A 320 -8.76 -17.92 -34.02
N SER A 321 -9.29 -18.46 -32.92
CA SER A 321 -8.75 -19.66 -32.32
C SER A 321 -8.89 -20.86 -33.27
N LEU A 322 -7.84 -21.69 -33.31
CA LEU A 322 -7.87 -22.97 -34.00
C LEU A 322 -8.28 -24.13 -33.06
N THR A 323 -8.15 -23.95 -31.75
CA THR A 323 -8.38 -25.00 -30.76
C THR A 323 -9.75 -24.87 -30.09
N GLU A 324 -10.20 -23.64 -29.85
CA GLU A 324 -11.47 -23.35 -29.18
C GLU A 324 -12.58 -23.15 -30.21
N ILE A 325 -12.99 -24.27 -30.86
CA ILE A 325 -14.03 -24.28 -31.83
C ILE A 325 -15.15 -25.22 -31.39
N TRP A 326 -16.35 -24.94 -31.88
CA TRP A 326 -17.54 -25.77 -31.66
C TRP A 326 -18.40 -25.75 -32.92
N ILE A 327 -19.48 -26.55 -32.93
CA ILE A 327 -20.45 -26.53 -33.98
C ILE A 327 -21.76 -25.97 -33.42
N ASP A 328 -22.28 -24.94 -34.08
CA ASP A 328 -23.60 -24.42 -33.85
C ASP A 328 -24.56 -25.14 -34.82
N ALA A 329 -25.42 -26.03 -34.27
CA ALA A 329 -26.35 -26.85 -35.00
C ALA A 329 -27.77 -26.36 -34.76
N ASN A 330 -28.42 -25.86 -35.82
CA ASN A 330 -29.77 -25.30 -35.75
C ASN A 330 -30.81 -26.40 -35.98
N PHE A 331 -31.32 -27.01 -34.89
CA PHE A 331 -32.35 -28.02 -34.96
C PHE A 331 -33.74 -27.41 -35.01
N LYS A 332 -34.65 -28.06 -35.76
CA LYS A 332 -36.07 -27.66 -35.82
C LYS A 332 -36.71 -27.88 -34.44
N GLU A 333 -37.65 -26.99 -34.07
CA GLU A 333 -38.46 -27.09 -32.84
C GLU A 333 -39.02 -28.51 -32.59
N THR A 334 -39.48 -29.18 -33.66
CA THR A 334 -40.01 -30.53 -33.58
C THR A 334 -39.02 -31.64 -33.27
N GLN A 335 -37.71 -31.36 -33.37
CA GLN A 335 -36.61 -32.29 -33.11
C GLN A 335 -36.05 -32.16 -31.70
N LEU A 336 -36.34 -31.07 -31.00
CA LEU A 336 -35.69 -30.73 -29.71
C LEU A 336 -36.18 -31.61 -28.55
N ALA A 337 -37.36 -32.21 -28.64
CA ALA A 337 -37.94 -33.01 -27.57
C ALA A 337 -37.06 -34.17 -27.11
N ASP A 338 -36.28 -34.75 -28.02
CA ASP A 338 -35.42 -35.91 -27.79
C ASP A 338 -33.94 -35.56 -27.57
N LEU A 339 -33.56 -34.29 -27.66
CA LEU A 339 -32.16 -33.83 -27.49
C LEU A 339 -31.85 -33.53 -26.03
N ARG A 340 -30.70 -34.01 -25.58
CA ARG A 340 -30.19 -33.81 -24.19
C ARG A 340 -28.68 -33.50 -24.18
N ILE A 341 -28.25 -32.78 -23.18
CA ILE A 341 -26.83 -32.54 -22.92
C ILE A 341 -26.11 -33.85 -22.71
N GLY A 342 -24.90 -34.00 -23.28
CA GLY A 342 -24.07 -35.19 -23.17
C GLY A 342 -24.37 -36.29 -24.23
N GLN A 343 -25.35 -36.09 -25.12
CA GLN A 343 -25.56 -37.01 -26.24
C GLN A 343 -24.39 -36.95 -27.23
N ARG A 344 -24.01 -38.10 -27.76
CA ARG A 344 -22.97 -38.24 -28.79
C ARG A 344 -23.46 -37.70 -30.12
N VAL A 345 -22.61 -36.94 -30.78
CA VAL A 345 -22.86 -36.35 -32.09
C VAL A 345 -21.76 -36.74 -33.05
N LEU A 346 -22.11 -37.26 -34.21
CA LEU A 346 -21.18 -37.51 -35.29
C LEU A 346 -21.32 -36.38 -36.33
N CYS A 347 -20.26 -35.58 -36.48
CA CYS A 347 -20.26 -34.40 -37.32
C CYS A 347 -19.55 -34.68 -38.65
N LYS A 348 -20.28 -34.55 -39.76
CA LYS A 348 -19.73 -34.60 -41.11
C LYS A 348 -19.52 -33.19 -41.61
N VAL A 349 -18.27 -32.79 -41.82
CA VAL A 349 -17.92 -31.48 -42.38
C VAL A 349 -17.79 -31.59 -43.88
N ASP A 350 -18.44 -30.73 -44.63
CA ASP A 350 -18.49 -30.81 -46.09
C ASP A 350 -17.08 -30.77 -46.75
N MET A 351 -16.17 -30.03 -46.19
CA MET A 351 -14.78 -29.95 -46.64
C MET A 351 -14.09 -31.31 -46.69
N TYR A 352 -14.41 -32.21 -45.75
CA TYR A 352 -13.79 -33.53 -45.66
C TYR A 352 -14.66 -34.64 -46.27
N GLY A 353 -15.95 -34.35 -46.51
CA GLY A 353 -16.92 -35.31 -47.05
C GLY A 353 -17.03 -36.55 -46.17
N SER A 354 -17.01 -37.75 -46.78
CA SER A 354 -17.04 -39.03 -46.08
C SER A 354 -15.71 -39.53 -45.54
N ARG A 355 -14.61 -38.85 -45.88
CA ARG A 355 -13.24 -39.31 -45.56
C ARG A 355 -12.90 -39.17 -44.09
N ARG A 356 -13.49 -38.17 -43.42
CA ARG A 356 -13.25 -37.91 -42.00
C ARG A 356 -14.54 -37.41 -41.34
N GLN A 357 -14.81 -37.98 -40.19
CA GLN A 357 -15.93 -37.61 -39.32
C GLN A 357 -15.34 -37.16 -37.99
N PHE A 358 -16.00 -36.18 -37.37
CA PHE A 358 -15.61 -35.65 -36.08
C PHE A 358 -16.64 -36.05 -35.04
N GLU A 359 -16.16 -36.54 -33.91
CA GLU A 359 -17.03 -36.89 -32.79
C GLU A 359 -17.14 -35.68 -31.82
N GLY A 360 -18.34 -35.45 -31.33
CA GLY A 360 -18.62 -34.39 -30.38
C GLY A 360 -19.77 -34.75 -29.47
N ARG A 361 -20.08 -33.83 -28.56
CA ARG A 361 -21.23 -33.97 -27.64
C ARG A 361 -21.98 -32.68 -27.54
N ILE A 362 -23.28 -32.79 -27.30
CA ILE A 362 -24.14 -31.65 -26.99
C ILE A 362 -23.71 -31.11 -25.62
N THR A 363 -23.36 -29.82 -25.56
CA THR A 363 -22.96 -29.15 -24.32
C THR A 363 -23.97 -28.09 -23.88
N GLY A 364 -24.89 -27.68 -24.75
CA GLY A 364 -25.91 -26.73 -24.37
C GLY A 364 -26.89 -26.34 -25.44
N PHE A 365 -27.95 -25.76 -24.98
CA PHE A 365 -29.04 -25.21 -25.80
C PHE A 365 -29.07 -23.68 -25.62
N THR A 366 -29.20 -22.94 -26.73
CA THR A 366 -29.35 -21.50 -26.67
C THR A 366 -30.80 -21.16 -26.22
N MET A 367 -30.94 -20.11 -25.36
CA MET A 367 -32.25 -19.71 -24.80
C MET A 367 -33.12 -18.88 -25.75
N GLY A 368 -32.86 -18.94 -27.04
CA GLY A 368 -33.65 -18.22 -28.04
C GLY A 368 -33.50 -18.82 -29.45
N THR A 369 -34.54 -18.73 -30.26
CA THR A 369 -34.47 -19.16 -31.66
C THR A 369 -33.57 -18.19 -32.46
N GLY A 370 -32.99 -18.69 -33.56
CA GLY A 370 -32.13 -17.86 -34.40
C GLY A 370 -32.81 -16.58 -34.90
N GLN A 371 -34.13 -16.62 -35.09
CA GLN A 371 -34.95 -15.46 -35.48
C GLN A 371 -35.04 -14.42 -34.36
N THR A 372 -35.22 -14.85 -33.12
CA THR A 372 -35.36 -13.97 -31.94
C THR A 372 -34.05 -13.31 -31.57
N LEU A 373 -32.93 -14.00 -31.80
CA LEU A 373 -31.58 -13.53 -31.49
C LEU A 373 -30.91 -12.76 -32.64
N ALA A 374 -31.57 -12.67 -33.81
CA ALA A 374 -31.06 -11.90 -34.94
C ALA A 374 -31.07 -10.40 -34.63
N LEU A 375 -30.00 -9.69 -35.01
CA LEU A 375 -29.88 -8.22 -34.87
C LEU A 375 -31.02 -7.44 -35.55
N LEU A 376 -31.57 -7.99 -36.61
CA LEU A 376 -32.74 -7.48 -37.33
C LEU A 376 -33.72 -8.65 -37.52
N PRO A 377 -34.65 -8.89 -36.55
CA PRO A 377 -35.67 -9.89 -36.72
C PRO A 377 -36.53 -9.57 -37.94
N PRO A 378 -36.82 -10.55 -38.82
CA PRO A 378 -37.70 -10.34 -39.97
C PRO A 378 -39.10 -9.98 -39.48
N GLN A 379 -39.58 -8.79 -39.83
CA GLN A 379 -40.96 -8.37 -39.55
C GLN A 379 -41.85 -8.78 -40.71
N ASN A 380 -42.90 -9.59 -40.44
CA ASN A 380 -43.92 -9.93 -41.41
C ASN A 380 -44.85 -8.72 -41.62
N ALA A 381 -44.56 -7.88 -42.62
CA ALA A 381 -45.27 -6.64 -42.91
C ALA A 381 -46.65 -6.83 -43.55
N THR A 382 -47.08 -8.08 -43.87
CA THR A 382 -48.24 -8.34 -44.70
C THR A 382 -49.46 -8.97 -43.99
N GLY A 383 -49.52 -8.96 -42.67
CA GLY A 383 -50.71 -9.34 -41.89
C GLY A 383 -51.16 -10.81 -41.93
N ASN A 384 -50.58 -11.68 -42.76
CA ASN A 384 -50.84 -13.11 -42.77
C ASN A 384 -49.84 -13.84 -41.88
N TYR A 385 -50.31 -14.38 -40.77
CA TYR A 385 -49.52 -15.19 -39.85
C TYR A 385 -49.25 -16.57 -40.43
N VAL A 386 -48.11 -16.74 -41.12
CA VAL A 386 -47.71 -18.09 -41.56
C VAL A 386 -46.76 -18.63 -40.43
N LYS A 387 -47.14 -19.79 -39.88
CA LYS A 387 -46.34 -20.50 -38.92
C LYS A 387 -45.01 -20.98 -39.58
N ILE A 388 -43.92 -20.29 -39.37
CA ILE A 388 -42.59 -20.70 -39.83
C ILE A 388 -42.00 -21.60 -38.75
N VAL A 389 -41.49 -22.77 -39.12
CA VAL A 389 -40.80 -23.69 -38.19
C VAL A 389 -39.56 -22.99 -37.66
N GLN A 390 -39.53 -22.77 -36.36
CA GLN A 390 -38.41 -22.17 -35.70
C GLN A 390 -37.23 -23.14 -35.55
N ARG A 391 -36.00 -22.64 -35.59
CA ARG A 391 -34.79 -23.41 -35.32
C ARG A 391 -34.10 -22.88 -34.07
N LEU A 392 -33.64 -23.81 -33.23
CA LEU A 392 -32.88 -23.48 -32.02
C LEU A 392 -31.42 -23.88 -32.19
N PRO A 393 -30.46 -22.98 -31.97
CA PRO A 393 -29.06 -23.34 -31.99
C PRO A 393 -28.71 -24.26 -30.79
N VAL A 394 -28.09 -25.38 -31.10
CA VAL A 394 -27.53 -26.34 -30.14
C VAL A 394 -26.03 -26.37 -30.29
N ARG A 395 -25.34 -26.19 -29.22
CA ARG A 395 -23.87 -26.21 -29.18
C ARG A 395 -23.37 -27.63 -29.07
N VAL A 396 -22.49 -28.02 -30.01
CA VAL A 396 -21.81 -29.30 -30.00
C VAL A 396 -20.29 -29.04 -29.89
N GLU A 397 -19.69 -29.51 -28.82
CA GLU A 397 -18.25 -29.48 -28.64
C GLU A 397 -17.60 -30.74 -29.15
N LEU A 398 -16.47 -30.59 -29.87
CA LEU A 398 -15.74 -31.70 -30.45
C LEU A 398 -14.90 -32.40 -29.36
N THR A 399 -14.89 -33.74 -29.37
CA THR A 399 -14.22 -34.52 -28.31
C THR A 399 -12.74 -34.66 -28.61
N ASP A 400 -12.32 -35.19 -29.68
CA ASP A 400 -10.92 -35.45 -30.02
C ASP A 400 -10.46 -34.62 -31.24
N TYR A 401 -10.49 -33.30 -31.11
CA TYR A 401 -10.14 -32.40 -32.17
C TYR A 401 -8.67 -32.00 -32.17
N GLU A 402 -7.94 -32.37 -33.21
CA GLU A 402 -6.54 -31.95 -33.43
C GLU A 402 -6.42 -31.04 -34.65
N PRO A 403 -6.25 -29.71 -34.45
CA PRO A 403 -6.23 -28.76 -35.58
C PRO A 403 -5.04 -28.96 -36.55
N ASN A 404 -3.96 -29.58 -36.08
CA ASN A 404 -2.79 -29.83 -36.95
C ASN A 404 -3.01 -30.96 -37.95
N GLN A 405 -3.89 -31.91 -37.66
CA GLN A 405 -4.19 -33.06 -38.53
C GLN A 405 -5.37 -32.77 -39.49
N ALA A 406 -6.39 -32.06 -38.99
CA ALA A 406 -7.58 -31.73 -39.73
C ALA A 406 -8.16 -30.39 -39.31
N PRO A 407 -7.62 -29.27 -39.79
CA PRO A 407 -8.10 -27.94 -39.40
C PRO A 407 -9.56 -27.71 -39.80
N LEU A 408 -10.35 -27.22 -38.89
CA LEU A 408 -11.69 -26.75 -39.13
C LEU A 408 -11.70 -25.22 -39.12
N PHE A 409 -12.26 -24.64 -40.16
CA PHE A 409 -12.32 -23.18 -40.26
C PHE A 409 -13.74 -22.71 -39.90
N VAL A 410 -13.84 -21.61 -39.20
CA VAL A 410 -15.12 -21.02 -38.83
C VAL A 410 -15.93 -20.69 -40.08
N GLY A 411 -17.21 -21.07 -40.07
CA GLY A 411 -18.12 -20.90 -41.21
C GLY A 411 -18.23 -22.09 -42.14
N LEU A 412 -17.46 -23.18 -41.92
CA LEU A 412 -17.64 -24.41 -42.69
C LEU A 412 -19.00 -25.07 -42.37
N SER A 413 -19.67 -25.53 -43.40
CA SER A 413 -20.93 -26.27 -43.26
C SER A 413 -20.70 -27.66 -42.69
N VAL A 414 -21.60 -28.07 -41.81
CA VAL A 414 -21.53 -29.36 -41.08
C VAL A 414 -22.92 -30.01 -41.05
N VAL A 415 -22.94 -31.32 -41.17
CA VAL A 415 -24.16 -32.11 -40.93
C VAL A 415 -23.93 -32.94 -39.66
N PRO A 416 -24.48 -32.52 -38.49
CA PRO A 416 -24.40 -33.27 -37.25
C PRO A 416 -25.47 -34.35 -37.20
N TYR A 417 -25.09 -35.56 -36.80
CA TYR A 417 -25.99 -36.71 -36.55
C TYR A 417 -25.96 -36.99 -35.05
N VAL A 418 -27.04 -36.64 -34.32
CA VAL A 418 -27.16 -36.86 -32.87
C VAL A 418 -27.77 -38.23 -32.61
N TYR A 419 -27.06 -39.06 -31.87
CA TYR A 419 -27.53 -40.39 -31.45
C TYR A 419 -28.45 -40.26 -30.21
N TYR A 420 -29.73 -39.97 -30.46
CA TYR A 420 -30.69 -39.62 -29.40
C TYR A 420 -31.15 -40.81 -28.54
N LYS A 421 -31.01 -42.06 -29.05
CA LYS A 421 -31.31 -43.30 -28.31
C LYS A 421 -30.17 -43.79 -27.43
N GLU A 422 -28.94 -43.32 -27.63
CA GLU A 422 -27.81 -43.63 -26.79
C GLU A 422 -27.91 -42.88 -25.45
N ARG A 423 -27.39 -43.50 -24.38
CA ARG A 423 -27.37 -42.83 -23.06
C ARG A 423 -26.42 -41.65 -23.09
N PRO A 424 -26.87 -40.45 -22.69
CA PRO A 424 -25.99 -39.31 -22.56
C PRO A 424 -24.87 -39.59 -21.59
N THR A 425 -23.66 -39.05 -21.83
CA THR A 425 -22.49 -39.24 -21.01
C THR A 425 -21.78 -37.91 -20.78
N GLY A 426 -21.03 -37.81 -19.67
CA GLY A 426 -20.30 -36.59 -19.29
C GLY A 426 -20.97 -35.78 -18.19
N PRO A 427 -20.44 -34.64 -17.85
CA PRO A 427 -21.02 -33.72 -16.87
C PRO A 427 -22.41 -33.25 -17.35
N HIS A 428 -23.42 -33.27 -16.47
CA HIS A 428 -24.81 -32.83 -16.76
C HIS A 428 -25.55 -33.63 -17.83
N ALA A 429 -25.13 -34.90 -18.03
CA ALA A 429 -25.75 -35.80 -19.00
C ALA A 429 -27.26 -36.00 -18.73
N GLY A 430 -28.08 -35.83 -19.74
CA GLY A 430 -29.52 -35.94 -19.67
C GLY A 430 -30.30 -34.68 -19.31
N GLU A 431 -29.61 -33.62 -18.93
CA GLU A 431 -30.21 -32.30 -18.65
C GLU A 431 -30.57 -31.57 -19.94
N VAL A 432 -31.54 -30.64 -19.85
CA VAL A 432 -31.95 -29.76 -20.95
C VAL A 432 -31.35 -28.35 -20.73
N LEU A 433 -31.18 -27.97 -19.48
CA LEU A 433 -30.60 -26.66 -19.13
C LEU A 433 -29.15 -26.84 -18.69
N GLN A 434 -28.32 -25.90 -19.09
CA GLN A 434 -26.95 -25.82 -18.60
C GLN A 434 -26.93 -25.52 -17.08
N PRO A 435 -25.96 -26.07 -16.34
CA PRO A 435 -25.81 -25.76 -14.92
C PRO A 435 -25.46 -24.29 -14.70
N THR A 436 -25.78 -23.79 -13.53
CA THR A 436 -25.30 -22.47 -13.09
C THR A 436 -23.79 -22.46 -13.09
N TYR A 437 -23.20 -21.46 -13.70
CA TYR A 437 -21.74 -21.27 -13.68
C TYR A 437 -21.26 -21.14 -12.25
N SER A 438 -20.42 -22.05 -11.81
CA SER A 438 -19.68 -21.93 -10.54
C SER A 438 -18.22 -21.65 -10.89
N PRO A 439 -17.68 -20.47 -10.53
CA PRO A 439 -16.28 -20.18 -10.77
C PRO A 439 -15.40 -21.23 -10.06
N PRO A 440 -14.28 -21.64 -10.67
CA PRO A 440 -13.37 -22.59 -10.04
C PRO A 440 -12.94 -22.06 -8.66
N GLN A 441 -12.98 -22.95 -7.65
CA GLN A 441 -12.59 -22.62 -6.29
C GLN A 441 -11.13 -22.14 -6.30
N GLY A 442 -10.90 -20.84 -6.17
CA GLY A 442 -9.60 -20.17 -6.27
C GLY A 442 -9.64 -18.78 -6.91
N ALA A 443 -10.67 -18.47 -7.69
CA ALA A 443 -10.82 -17.16 -8.34
C ALA A 443 -11.46 -16.07 -7.44
N SER A 444 -11.93 -16.44 -6.24
CA SER A 444 -12.69 -15.56 -5.33
C SER A 444 -11.84 -14.61 -4.46
N MET A 445 -10.51 -14.64 -4.55
CA MET A 445 -9.64 -13.82 -3.67
C MET A 445 -9.03 -12.58 -4.34
N LEU A 446 -9.44 -12.21 -5.56
CA LEU A 446 -8.85 -11.06 -6.27
C LEU A 446 -9.73 -9.79 -6.33
N ASN A 447 -10.95 -9.83 -5.76
CA ASN A 447 -11.87 -8.67 -5.80
C ASN A 447 -12.26 -8.09 -4.43
N ALA A 448 -11.43 -8.30 -3.40
CA ALA A 448 -11.62 -7.65 -2.10
C ALA A 448 -10.29 -7.09 -1.59
N ARG A 449 -9.81 -6.01 -2.24
CA ARG A 449 -8.91 -5.02 -1.62
C ARG A 449 -8.93 -3.72 -2.41
#